data_3a9fab12f6d8b3d2b266f7dcb6bb2083
#
_entry.id   3a9fab12f6d8b3d2b266f7dcb6bb2083
#
_cell.length_a   1.000
_cell.length_b   1.000
_cell.length_c   1.000
_cell.angle_alpha   90.00
_cell.angle_beta   90.00
_cell.angle_gamma   90.00
#
_symmetry.space_group_name_H-M   'P 1'
#
loop_
_entity.id
_entity.type
_entity.pdbx_description
1 polymer ?
#
loop_
_entity_poly.entity_id
_entity_poly.type
_entity_poly.pdbx_seq_one_letter_code
_entity_poly.pdbx_strand_id
1 'polypeptide(L)'
;MIPILDNKDASAPSVFRPAALLREARRQKGLAAADIPAICILDPDGDIVRHIMRTGEAQPFKAWPCYHTRLDTFTLAGQTAGIVGCAVGAPFAVLVAEELFACGCRLLLSLTSAGQIAPAGLPPYFVLIERALRDEGTSYHYAPPSEYAEADPALAAAALAAIEREGLHAIAGASWTTDAPFRETLAAIEAAKSKGVLAVEMEAAALYAFAKAAGVRILCFAHVTNTMGQTGGDFEKGEADGTADALRILAAIVRSGVAGSANAPAQTPI
;
A
#
# COMPACT_ATOMS: atom_id res chain seq x y z
N MET A 1 -27.37 -3.33 15.77
CA MET A 1 -25.95 -3.14 16.05
C MET A 1 -25.16 -3.71 14.86
N ILE A 2 -24.14 -3.04 14.38
CA ILE A 2 -23.35 -3.51 13.22
C ILE A 2 -22.14 -4.25 13.79
N PRO A 3 -21.99 -5.58 13.59
CA PRO A 3 -20.97 -6.38 14.29
C PRO A 3 -19.54 -5.89 14.12
N ILE A 4 -19.22 -5.29 12.97
CA ILE A 4 -17.88 -4.76 12.71
C ILE A 4 -17.50 -3.56 13.59
N LEU A 5 -18.50 -2.88 14.17
CA LEU A 5 -18.30 -1.73 15.07
C LEU A 5 -18.44 -2.11 16.55
N ASP A 6 -18.88 -3.34 16.85
CA ASP A 6 -19.13 -3.80 18.21
C ASP A 6 -17.91 -4.49 18.82
N ASN A 7 -17.73 -4.29 20.13
CA ASN A 7 -16.67 -4.95 20.91
C ASN A 7 -15.28 -4.76 20.30
N LYS A 8 -15.01 -3.56 19.76
CA LYS A 8 -13.72 -3.17 19.20
C LYS A 8 -12.98 -2.30 20.19
N ASP A 9 -11.80 -2.74 20.56
CA ASP A 9 -10.80 -1.94 21.28
C ASP A 9 -9.51 -1.97 20.45
N ALA A 10 -9.33 -0.94 19.63
CA ALA A 10 -8.16 -0.82 18.76
C ALA A 10 -6.84 -0.62 19.52
N SER A 11 -6.92 -0.33 20.84
CA SER A 11 -5.76 -0.17 21.71
C SER A 11 -5.37 -1.45 22.43
N ALA A 12 -6.25 -2.45 22.46
CA ALA A 12 -5.99 -3.71 23.15
C ALA A 12 -5.03 -4.60 22.33
N PRO A 13 -4.09 -5.29 23.00
CA PRO A 13 -3.18 -6.18 22.29
C PRO A 13 -3.91 -7.37 21.69
N SER A 14 -3.56 -7.71 20.45
CA SER A 14 -4.10 -8.90 19.79
C SER A 14 -3.61 -10.18 20.47
N VAL A 15 -4.50 -11.17 20.61
CA VAL A 15 -4.15 -12.52 21.09
C VAL A 15 -3.35 -13.28 20.04
N PHE A 16 -3.71 -13.14 18.77
CA PHE A 16 -3.01 -13.75 17.64
C PHE A 16 -2.12 -12.70 16.96
N ARG A 17 -0.81 -12.92 17.01
CA ARG A 17 0.19 -11.94 16.57
C ARG A 17 0.97 -12.46 15.36
N PRO A 18 1.36 -11.58 14.41
CA PRO A 18 2.15 -11.94 13.24
C PRO A 18 3.44 -12.67 13.60
N ALA A 19 4.17 -12.20 14.61
CA ALA A 19 5.40 -12.84 15.05
C ALA A 19 5.22 -14.31 15.49
N ALA A 20 4.08 -14.63 16.13
CA ALA A 20 3.77 -16.01 16.53
C ALA A 20 3.48 -16.89 15.31
N LEU A 21 2.67 -16.39 14.36
CA LEU A 21 2.37 -17.09 13.11
C LEU A 21 3.67 -17.37 12.32
N LEU A 22 4.49 -16.34 12.14
CA LEU A 22 5.71 -16.43 11.33
C LEU A 22 6.77 -17.34 11.97
N ARG A 23 6.84 -17.39 13.31
CA ARG A 23 7.68 -18.36 14.02
C ARG A 23 7.27 -19.79 13.67
N GLU A 24 5.98 -20.10 13.75
CA GLU A 24 5.47 -21.44 13.40
C GLU A 24 5.63 -21.77 11.92
N ALA A 25 5.41 -20.78 11.05
CA ALA A 25 5.63 -20.92 9.62
C ALA A 25 7.11 -21.26 9.30
N ARG A 26 8.08 -20.59 9.95
CA ARG A 26 9.50 -20.89 9.81
C ARG A 26 9.79 -22.33 10.27
N ARG A 27 9.27 -22.71 11.44
CA ARG A 27 9.44 -24.07 11.95
C ARG A 27 8.91 -25.13 10.99
N GLN A 28 7.70 -24.93 10.46
CA GLN A 28 7.07 -25.90 9.54
C GLN A 28 7.77 -25.98 8.19
N LYS A 29 8.30 -24.87 7.69
CA LYS A 29 8.99 -24.79 6.40
C LYS A 29 10.49 -25.05 6.50
N GLY A 30 11.03 -25.24 7.71
CA GLY A 30 12.48 -25.43 7.92
C GLY A 30 13.30 -24.19 7.57
N LEU A 31 12.74 -22.99 7.75
CA LEU A 31 13.40 -21.73 7.40
C LEU A 31 14.14 -21.15 8.61
N ALA A 32 15.37 -20.67 8.38
CA ALA A 32 16.07 -19.84 9.35
C ALA A 32 15.41 -18.47 9.47
N ALA A 33 15.56 -17.83 10.64
CA ALA A 33 15.20 -16.44 10.80
C ALA A 33 16.14 -15.57 9.96
N ALA A 34 15.57 -14.65 9.19
CA ALA A 34 16.30 -13.67 8.43
C ALA A 34 15.44 -12.40 8.31
N ASP A 35 16.10 -11.26 8.43
CA ASP A 35 15.43 -9.99 8.19
C ASP A 35 15.23 -9.76 6.70
N ILE A 36 14.09 -9.22 6.34
CA ILE A 36 13.79 -8.77 4.98
C ILE A 36 14.37 -7.37 4.74
N PRO A 37 14.40 -6.87 3.50
CA PRO A 37 14.79 -5.50 3.23
C PRO A 37 13.96 -4.49 4.04
N ALA A 38 14.62 -3.44 4.54
CA ALA A 38 13.98 -2.39 5.34
C ALA A 38 12.94 -1.57 4.54
N ILE A 39 13.07 -1.55 3.22
CA ILE A 39 12.11 -0.92 2.30
C ILE A 39 11.39 -2.05 1.58
N CYS A 40 10.06 -2.07 1.68
CA CYS A 40 9.23 -3.02 0.97
C CYS A 40 8.19 -2.31 0.11
N ILE A 41 7.82 -2.95 -0.98
CA ILE A 41 6.78 -2.51 -1.90
C ILE A 41 5.64 -3.52 -1.82
N LEU A 42 4.43 -3.02 -1.67
CA LEU A 42 3.21 -3.77 -1.89
C LEU A 42 2.66 -3.36 -3.26
N ASP A 43 2.56 -4.33 -4.14
CA ASP A 43 2.10 -4.18 -5.52
C ASP A 43 0.81 -5.00 -5.70
N PRO A 44 -0.36 -4.47 -5.26
CA PRO A 44 -1.60 -5.25 -5.24
C PRO A 44 -1.95 -5.87 -6.59
N ASP A 45 -1.76 -5.15 -7.68
CA ASP A 45 -2.03 -5.66 -9.03
C ASP A 45 -0.97 -6.66 -9.53
N GLY A 46 0.24 -6.60 -8.99
CA GLY A 46 1.36 -7.44 -9.40
C GLY A 46 2.05 -7.01 -10.71
N ASP A 47 1.77 -5.83 -11.21
CA ASP A 47 2.36 -5.34 -12.48
C ASP A 47 3.86 -5.12 -12.35
N ILE A 48 4.31 -4.52 -11.24
CA ILE A 48 5.73 -4.29 -10.97
C ILE A 48 6.46 -5.61 -10.79
N VAL A 49 5.90 -6.52 -9.97
CA VAL A 49 6.49 -7.85 -9.74
C VAL A 49 6.64 -8.62 -11.05
N ARG A 50 5.58 -8.65 -11.89
CA ARG A 50 5.65 -9.33 -13.18
C ARG A 50 6.71 -8.72 -14.10
N HIS A 51 6.85 -7.40 -14.08
CA HIS A 51 7.86 -6.70 -14.88
C HIS A 51 9.28 -7.07 -14.44
N ILE A 52 9.63 -6.89 -13.16
CA ILE A 52 10.99 -7.17 -12.66
C ILE A 52 11.36 -8.65 -12.72
N MET A 53 10.37 -9.55 -12.67
CA MET A 53 10.61 -10.98 -12.93
C MET A 53 10.93 -11.24 -14.40
N ARG A 54 10.20 -10.61 -15.32
CA ARG A 54 10.41 -10.75 -16.77
C ARG A 54 11.75 -10.19 -17.22
N THR A 55 12.21 -9.09 -16.62
CA THR A 55 13.52 -8.48 -16.90
C THR A 55 14.69 -9.17 -16.20
N GLY A 56 14.40 -10.13 -15.30
CA GLY A 56 15.44 -10.87 -14.57
C GLY A 56 16.03 -10.10 -13.39
N GLU A 57 15.43 -8.99 -13.01
CA GLU A 57 15.89 -8.15 -11.87
C GLU A 57 15.44 -8.69 -10.52
N ALA A 58 14.36 -9.47 -10.48
CA ALA A 58 13.81 -10.03 -9.26
C ALA A 58 14.56 -11.29 -8.81
N GLN A 59 14.84 -11.39 -7.51
CA GLN A 59 15.42 -12.56 -6.85
C GLN A 59 14.49 -13.04 -5.72
N PRO A 60 14.10 -14.32 -5.68
CA PRO A 60 13.26 -14.85 -4.61
C PRO A 60 13.94 -14.73 -3.25
N PHE A 61 13.28 -14.14 -2.28
CA PHE A 61 13.72 -14.14 -0.89
C PHE A 61 13.27 -15.44 -0.21
N LYS A 62 14.12 -16.47 -0.24
CA LYS A 62 13.77 -17.84 0.18
C LYS A 62 13.41 -17.98 1.67
N ALA A 63 13.83 -17.03 2.52
CA ALA A 63 13.54 -17.06 3.96
C ALA A 63 12.20 -16.40 4.32
N TRP A 64 11.38 -15.98 3.35
CA TRP A 64 10.05 -15.42 3.58
C TRP A 64 9.08 -16.48 4.11
N PRO A 65 8.59 -16.35 5.35
CA PRO A 65 7.80 -17.39 6.00
C PRO A 65 6.32 -17.38 5.67
N CYS A 66 5.77 -16.28 5.13
CA CYS A 66 4.35 -16.13 4.84
C CYS A 66 3.78 -17.34 4.08
N TYR A 67 2.58 -17.79 4.44
CA TYR A 67 1.91 -18.91 3.78
C TYR A 67 1.27 -18.55 2.44
N HIS A 68 0.94 -17.29 2.23
CA HIS A 68 0.04 -16.87 1.17
C HIS A 68 0.75 -16.11 0.05
N THR A 69 1.94 -15.57 0.32
CA THR A 69 2.66 -14.73 -0.63
C THR A 69 4.10 -15.18 -0.83
N ARG A 70 4.69 -14.70 -1.91
CA ARG A 70 6.11 -14.72 -2.18
C ARG A 70 6.66 -13.31 -1.95
N LEU A 71 7.87 -13.22 -1.41
CA LEU A 71 8.65 -12.00 -1.36
C LEU A 71 9.79 -12.14 -2.36
N ASP A 72 9.92 -11.20 -3.25
CA ASP A 72 11.09 -11.05 -4.11
C ASP A 72 11.92 -9.85 -3.67
N THR A 73 13.21 -9.84 -3.98
CA THR A 73 14.10 -8.71 -3.77
C THR A 73 14.64 -8.24 -5.09
N PHE A 74 14.86 -6.94 -5.20
CA PHE A 74 15.47 -6.30 -6.37
C PHE A 74 16.19 -5.02 -5.95
N THR A 75 16.96 -4.44 -6.87
CA THR A 75 17.65 -3.17 -6.61
C THR A 75 16.78 -2.00 -7.03
N LEU A 76 16.45 -1.13 -6.07
CA LEU A 76 15.73 0.12 -6.31
C LEU A 76 16.59 1.29 -5.83
N ALA A 77 16.97 2.17 -6.74
CA ALA A 77 17.83 3.34 -6.44
C ALA A 77 19.12 2.97 -5.70
N GLY A 78 19.76 1.85 -6.06
CA GLY A 78 20.99 1.38 -5.45
C GLY A 78 20.83 0.68 -4.09
N GLN A 79 19.61 0.53 -3.59
CA GLN A 79 19.30 -0.19 -2.34
C GLN A 79 18.51 -1.47 -2.64
N THR A 80 18.70 -2.49 -1.79
CA THR A 80 17.88 -3.69 -1.87
C THR A 80 16.50 -3.41 -1.31
N ALA A 81 15.47 -3.58 -2.13
CA ALA A 81 14.07 -3.51 -1.75
C ALA A 81 13.39 -4.88 -1.81
N GLY A 82 12.44 -5.10 -0.91
CA GLY A 82 11.52 -6.24 -0.99
C GLY A 82 10.27 -5.86 -1.77
N ILE A 83 9.64 -6.84 -2.41
CA ILE A 83 8.35 -6.62 -3.08
C ILE A 83 7.44 -7.83 -2.94
N VAL A 84 6.17 -7.58 -2.63
CA VAL A 84 5.10 -8.57 -2.63
C VAL A 84 4.02 -8.12 -3.60
N GLY A 85 3.69 -8.98 -4.55
CA GLY A 85 2.63 -8.71 -5.52
C GLY A 85 1.33 -9.46 -5.23
N CYS A 86 0.25 -9.05 -5.92
CA CYS A 86 -1.05 -9.71 -5.94
C CYS A 86 -1.77 -9.80 -4.59
N ALA A 87 -1.59 -8.79 -3.73
CA ALA A 87 -2.26 -8.68 -2.43
C ALA A 87 -3.41 -7.65 -2.49
N VAL A 88 -4.39 -7.92 -3.34
CA VAL A 88 -5.55 -7.04 -3.58
C VAL A 88 -6.50 -7.06 -2.40
N GLY A 89 -6.96 -5.89 -2.02
CA GLY A 89 -8.02 -5.67 -1.02
C GLY A 89 -7.49 -5.46 0.40
N ALA A 90 -8.18 -4.64 1.14
CA ALA A 90 -7.82 -4.17 2.47
C ALA A 90 -7.41 -5.29 3.45
N PRO A 91 -8.17 -6.41 3.60
CA PRO A 91 -7.80 -7.46 4.54
C PRO A 91 -6.48 -8.13 4.19
N PHE A 92 -6.24 -8.40 2.90
CA PHE A 92 -5.05 -9.10 2.48
C PHE A 92 -3.82 -8.18 2.47
N ALA A 93 -3.98 -6.94 2.05
CA ALA A 93 -2.92 -5.94 2.10
C ALA A 93 -2.41 -5.71 3.52
N VAL A 94 -3.31 -5.58 4.50
CA VAL A 94 -2.93 -5.40 5.91
C VAL A 94 -2.31 -6.65 6.50
N LEU A 95 -2.84 -7.85 6.22
CA LEU A 95 -2.22 -9.11 6.66
C LEU A 95 -0.76 -9.19 6.20
N VAL A 96 -0.50 -8.89 4.93
CA VAL A 96 0.87 -8.90 4.37
C VAL A 96 1.72 -7.79 4.99
N ALA A 97 1.18 -6.59 5.18
CA ALA A 97 1.88 -5.48 5.82
C ALA A 97 2.32 -5.83 7.25
N GLU A 98 1.43 -6.40 8.07
CA GLU A 98 1.77 -6.85 9.43
C GLU A 98 2.92 -7.87 9.42
N GLU A 99 2.90 -8.82 8.51
CA GLU A 99 3.96 -9.81 8.38
C GLU A 99 5.29 -9.20 7.90
N LEU A 100 5.25 -8.23 6.98
CA LEU A 100 6.43 -7.50 6.53
C LEU A 100 7.07 -6.72 7.69
N PHE A 101 6.29 -5.95 8.45
CA PHE A 101 6.81 -5.21 9.60
C PHE A 101 7.35 -6.14 10.70
N ALA A 102 6.71 -7.27 10.95
CA ALA A 102 7.19 -8.29 11.88
C ALA A 102 8.49 -8.98 11.43
N CYS A 103 8.85 -8.88 10.14
CA CYS A 103 10.08 -9.42 9.56
C CYS A 103 11.16 -8.36 9.29
N GLY A 104 10.99 -7.10 9.72
CA GLY A 104 12.03 -6.08 9.63
C GLY A 104 11.80 -4.95 8.63
N CYS A 105 10.66 -4.92 7.94
CA CYS A 105 10.27 -3.76 7.14
C CYS A 105 10.21 -2.50 8.01
N ARG A 106 10.66 -1.37 7.48
CA ARG A 106 10.64 -0.05 8.15
C ARG A 106 9.86 1.00 7.37
N LEU A 107 9.74 0.82 6.07
CA LEU A 107 8.94 1.65 5.18
C LEU A 107 8.25 0.74 4.16
N LEU A 108 6.94 0.78 4.13
CA LEU A 108 6.13 0.13 3.12
C LEU A 108 5.59 1.17 2.14
N LEU A 109 5.83 0.96 0.85
CA LEU A 109 5.28 1.75 -0.25
C LEU A 109 4.26 0.88 -0.98
N SER A 110 2.98 1.23 -0.90
CA SER A 110 1.92 0.56 -1.64
C SER A 110 1.59 1.34 -2.90
N LEU A 111 1.53 0.66 -4.04
CA LEU A 111 1.16 1.26 -5.31
C LEU A 111 0.18 0.34 -6.04
N THR A 112 -1.04 0.80 -6.22
CA THR A 112 -2.16 0.06 -6.80
C THR A 112 -2.77 0.80 -7.99
N SER A 113 -3.32 0.11 -8.96
CA SER A 113 -4.14 0.76 -9.99
C SER A 113 -5.46 1.26 -9.41
N ALA A 114 -6.01 2.31 -10.01
CA ALA A 114 -7.18 2.99 -9.50
C ALA A 114 -8.08 3.53 -10.63
N GLY A 115 -9.37 3.62 -10.35
CA GLY A 115 -10.33 4.33 -11.18
C GLY A 115 -10.40 5.80 -10.83
N GLN A 116 -10.54 6.66 -11.83
CA GLN A 116 -10.73 8.10 -11.64
C GLN A 116 -12.14 8.41 -11.13
N ILE A 117 -12.24 9.12 -10.01
CA ILE A 117 -13.52 9.65 -9.45
C ILE A 117 -13.71 11.10 -9.86
N ALA A 118 -12.81 11.99 -9.48
CA ALA A 118 -12.83 13.38 -9.94
C ALA A 118 -11.68 13.61 -10.92
N PRO A 119 -11.91 14.30 -12.04
CA PRO A 119 -10.86 14.58 -13.01
C PRO A 119 -9.75 15.45 -12.39
N ALA A 120 -8.54 14.92 -12.36
CA ALA A 120 -7.33 15.65 -11.97
C ALA A 120 -6.29 15.69 -13.10
N GLY A 121 -6.54 14.94 -14.18
CA GLY A 121 -5.74 14.86 -15.39
C GLY A 121 -6.31 13.82 -16.36
N LEU A 122 -5.61 13.61 -17.46
CA LEU A 122 -5.88 12.47 -18.33
C LEU A 122 -5.09 11.26 -17.82
N PRO A 123 -5.72 10.11 -17.59
CA PRO A 123 -4.99 8.89 -17.25
C PRO A 123 -3.95 8.51 -18.34
N PRO A 124 -2.80 7.88 -17.98
CA PRO A 124 -2.43 7.51 -16.61
C PRO A 124 -1.73 8.64 -15.85
N TYR A 125 -1.98 8.73 -14.52
CA TYR A 125 -1.25 9.61 -13.61
C TYR A 125 -1.23 9.03 -12.19
N PHE A 126 -0.39 9.59 -11.31
CA PHE A 126 -0.25 9.10 -9.94
C PHE A 126 -0.86 10.07 -8.94
N VAL A 127 -1.56 9.50 -7.95
CA VAL A 127 -2.02 10.22 -6.77
C VAL A 127 -1.28 9.66 -5.55
N LEU A 128 -0.53 10.52 -4.82
CA LEU A 128 -0.13 10.22 -3.47
C LEU A 128 -1.36 10.39 -2.58
N ILE A 129 -1.81 9.31 -1.95
CA ILE A 129 -3.02 9.31 -1.13
C ILE A 129 -2.69 9.92 0.23
N GLU A 130 -3.20 11.13 0.50
CA GLU A 130 -3.04 11.78 1.80
C GLU A 130 -4.07 11.28 2.81
N ARG A 131 -5.26 10.95 2.33
CA ARG A 131 -6.36 10.38 3.12
C ARG A 131 -7.23 9.49 2.26
N ALA A 132 -7.75 8.44 2.86
CA ALA A 132 -8.59 7.47 2.18
C ALA A 132 -9.95 7.35 2.88
N LEU A 133 -11.04 7.49 2.11
CA LEU A 133 -12.42 7.29 2.58
C LEU A 133 -12.59 5.82 2.95
N ARG A 134 -13.07 5.56 4.16
CA ARG A 134 -13.15 4.22 4.76
C ARG A 134 -14.47 3.55 4.41
N ASP A 135 -14.53 2.92 3.23
CA ASP A 135 -15.68 2.13 2.78
C ASP A 135 -15.29 0.64 2.64
N GLU A 136 -14.55 0.16 3.64
CA GLU A 136 -14.06 -1.20 3.77
C GLU A 136 -14.15 -1.66 5.24
N GLY A 137 -13.97 -2.97 5.48
CA GLY A 137 -14.18 -3.53 6.81
C GLY A 137 -12.95 -3.53 7.72
N THR A 138 -11.75 -3.54 7.17
CA THR A 138 -10.51 -3.84 7.89
C THR A 138 -10.06 -2.71 8.81
N SER A 139 -10.16 -1.47 8.36
CA SER A 139 -9.70 -0.30 9.13
C SER A 139 -10.41 -0.12 10.47
N TYR A 140 -11.64 -0.62 10.62
CA TYR A 140 -12.40 -0.57 11.86
C TYR A 140 -11.85 -1.50 12.96
N HIS A 141 -10.93 -2.40 12.64
CA HIS A 141 -10.21 -3.22 13.62
C HIS A 141 -8.99 -2.48 14.21
N TYR A 142 -8.50 -1.44 13.53
CA TYR A 142 -7.29 -0.70 13.90
C TYR A 142 -7.56 0.72 14.40
N ALA A 143 -8.71 1.30 14.09
CA ALA A 143 -9.05 2.66 14.47
C ALA A 143 -10.54 2.81 14.77
N PRO A 144 -10.92 3.71 15.69
CA PRO A 144 -12.33 4.05 15.91
C PRO A 144 -13.01 4.51 14.61
N PRO A 145 -14.36 4.45 14.54
CA PRO A 145 -15.09 4.94 13.39
C PRO A 145 -14.76 6.41 13.09
N SER A 146 -14.37 6.65 11.85
CA SER A 146 -14.14 7.97 11.27
C SER A 146 -14.39 7.90 9.78
N GLU A 147 -14.53 9.02 9.12
CA GLU A 147 -14.78 9.05 7.68
C GLU A 147 -13.52 8.68 6.88
N TYR A 148 -12.35 9.15 7.33
CA TYR A 148 -11.08 8.93 6.65
C TYR A 148 -10.05 8.26 7.56
N ALA A 149 -9.15 7.52 6.93
CA ALA A 149 -7.82 7.20 7.45
C ALA A 149 -6.79 8.05 6.71
N GLU A 150 -5.74 8.49 7.41
CA GLU A 150 -4.81 9.51 6.92
C GLU A 150 -3.38 8.99 6.92
N ALA A 151 -2.61 9.37 5.89
CA ALA A 151 -1.17 9.20 5.86
C ALA A 151 -0.49 10.02 6.96
N ASP A 152 0.74 9.64 7.33
CA ASP A 152 1.61 10.55 8.08
C ASP A 152 1.92 11.78 7.22
N PRO A 153 1.51 13.00 7.65
CA PRO A 153 1.62 14.19 6.82
C PRO A 153 3.08 14.59 6.55
N ALA A 154 3.99 14.34 7.49
CA ALA A 154 5.40 14.65 7.31
C ALA A 154 6.04 13.69 6.29
N LEU A 155 5.67 12.41 6.35
CA LEU A 155 6.12 11.40 5.40
C LEU A 155 5.58 11.67 3.99
N ALA A 156 4.30 12.04 3.87
CA ALA A 156 3.66 12.38 2.60
C ALA A 156 4.31 13.62 1.97
N ALA A 157 4.50 14.68 2.73
CA ALA A 157 5.14 15.91 2.25
C ALA A 157 6.60 15.66 1.80
N ALA A 158 7.36 14.86 2.56
CA ALA A 158 8.73 14.52 2.19
C ALA A 158 8.81 13.68 0.90
N ALA A 159 7.85 12.78 0.69
CA ALA A 159 7.75 11.98 -0.52
C ALA A 159 7.41 12.83 -1.75
N LEU A 160 6.43 13.73 -1.65
CA LEU A 160 6.09 14.66 -2.73
C LEU A 160 7.29 15.53 -3.12
N ALA A 161 7.95 16.14 -2.14
CA ALA A 161 9.14 16.94 -2.40
C ALA A 161 10.28 16.12 -3.04
N ALA A 162 10.38 14.83 -2.75
CA ALA A 162 11.36 13.95 -3.39
C ALA A 162 11.01 13.69 -4.86
N ILE A 163 9.74 13.44 -5.15
CA ILE A 163 9.21 13.20 -6.50
C ILE A 163 9.43 14.46 -7.37
N GLU A 164 9.06 15.63 -6.87
CA GLU A 164 9.20 16.91 -7.58
C GLU A 164 10.66 17.26 -7.87
N ARG A 165 11.60 17.00 -6.94
CA ARG A 165 13.03 17.24 -7.14
C ARG A 165 13.63 16.46 -8.30
N GLU A 166 13.04 15.34 -8.67
CA GLU A 166 13.45 14.53 -9.81
C GLU A 166 12.68 14.86 -11.11
N GLY A 167 11.89 15.92 -11.08
CA GLY A 167 11.08 16.34 -12.24
C GLY A 167 9.94 15.37 -12.54
N LEU A 168 9.56 14.54 -11.58
CA LEU A 168 8.41 13.64 -11.65
C LEU A 168 7.18 14.34 -11.05
N HIS A 169 6.01 13.81 -11.35
CA HIS A 169 4.76 14.40 -10.90
C HIS A 169 3.86 13.35 -10.24
N ALA A 170 3.36 13.68 -9.06
CA ALA A 170 2.26 12.99 -8.38
C ALA A 170 1.34 14.03 -7.76
N ILE A 171 0.04 13.81 -7.84
CA ILE A 171 -0.96 14.70 -7.27
C ILE A 171 -1.23 14.25 -5.84
N ALA A 172 -1.20 15.16 -4.87
CA ALA A 172 -1.65 14.86 -3.51
C ALA A 172 -3.17 14.91 -3.43
N GLY A 173 -3.81 13.93 -2.79
CA GLY A 173 -5.26 13.94 -2.70
C GLY A 173 -5.89 12.80 -1.93
N ALA A 174 -7.23 12.77 -1.98
CA ALA A 174 -8.02 11.75 -1.33
C ALA A 174 -8.34 10.58 -2.26
N SER A 175 -8.36 9.36 -1.73
CA SER A 175 -8.95 8.19 -2.37
C SER A 175 -10.24 7.73 -1.67
N TRP A 176 -10.94 6.83 -2.32
CA TRP A 176 -12.00 6.02 -1.76
C TRP A 176 -11.52 4.57 -1.75
N THR A 177 -11.40 3.98 -0.57
CA THR A 177 -11.07 2.55 -0.42
C THR A 177 -12.34 1.75 -0.29
N THR A 178 -12.58 0.82 -1.21
CA THR A 178 -13.75 -0.07 -1.19
C THR A 178 -13.37 -1.54 -1.16
N ASP A 179 -14.16 -2.37 -0.46
CA ASP A 179 -14.06 -3.84 -0.52
C ASP A 179 -14.81 -4.44 -1.72
N ALA A 180 -15.59 -3.64 -2.46
CA ALA A 180 -16.53 -4.15 -3.44
C ALA A 180 -16.53 -3.35 -4.76
N PRO A 181 -15.48 -3.47 -5.61
CA PRO A 181 -15.30 -2.63 -6.79
C PRO A 181 -16.45 -2.76 -7.79
N PHE A 182 -17.11 -3.90 -7.86
CA PHE A 182 -18.28 -4.09 -8.74
C PHE A 182 -19.61 -3.60 -8.11
N ARG A 183 -19.52 -2.86 -6.98
CA ARG A 183 -20.67 -2.21 -6.33
C ARG A 183 -20.52 -0.69 -6.26
N GLU A 184 -19.59 -0.11 -6.97
CA GLU A 184 -19.39 1.31 -7.15
C GLU A 184 -20.54 1.90 -7.98
N THR A 185 -21.63 2.26 -7.29
CA THR A 185 -22.82 2.81 -7.93
C THR A 185 -22.61 4.27 -8.31
N LEU A 186 -23.36 4.76 -9.29
CA LEU A 186 -23.30 6.15 -9.72
C LEU A 186 -23.52 7.14 -8.54
N ALA A 187 -24.46 6.81 -7.64
CA ALA A 187 -24.70 7.63 -6.45
C ALA A 187 -23.52 7.66 -5.49
N ALA A 188 -22.81 6.53 -5.30
CA ALA A 188 -21.62 6.44 -4.46
C ALA A 188 -20.45 7.24 -5.10
N ILE A 189 -20.26 7.13 -6.41
CA ILE A 189 -19.26 7.87 -7.16
C ILE A 189 -19.48 9.38 -7.02
N GLU A 190 -20.71 9.86 -7.25
CA GLU A 190 -21.04 11.29 -7.11
C GLU A 190 -20.89 11.79 -5.66
N ALA A 191 -21.21 10.97 -4.67
CA ALA A 191 -20.98 11.30 -3.26
C ALA A 191 -19.48 11.40 -2.93
N ALA A 192 -18.64 10.48 -3.42
CA ALA A 192 -17.19 10.55 -3.25
C ALA A 192 -16.61 11.78 -3.96
N LYS A 193 -17.04 12.03 -5.20
CA LYS A 193 -16.63 13.19 -5.99
C LYS A 193 -16.97 14.51 -5.31
N SER A 194 -18.16 14.63 -4.69
CA SER A 194 -18.56 15.83 -3.94
C SER A 194 -17.67 16.13 -2.73
N LYS A 195 -16.95 15.13 -2.22
CA LYS A 195 -15.96 15.23 -1.14
C LYS A 195 -14.54 15.50 -1.63
N GLY A 196 -14.34 15.69 -2.93
CA GLY A 196 -13.02 15.92 -3.53
C GLY A 196 -12.15 14.67 -3.62
N VAL A 197 -12.76 13.47 -3.59
CA VAL A 197 -12.03 12.21 -3.82
C VAL A 197 -11.61 12.14 -5.27
N LEU A 198 -10.33 11.82 -5.51
CA LEU A 198 -9.74 11.78 -6.85
C LEU A 198 -9.80 10.38 -7.48
N ALA A 199 -9.64 9.35 -6.68
CA ALA A 199 -9.50 7.97 -7.16
C ALA A 199 -10.19 6.97 -6.24
N VAL A 200 -10.53 5.79 -6.77
CA VAL A 200 -11.01 4.63 -6.00
C VAL A 200 -10.01 3.49 -6.13
N GLU A 201 -9.72 2.86 -4.99
CA GLU A 201 -8.81 1.72 -4.82
C GLU A 201 -9.29 0.82 -3.68
N MET A 202 -8.52 -0.19 -3.27
CA MET A 202 -9.02 -1.22 -2.36
C MET A 202 -8.20 -1.41 -1.06
N GLU A 203 -7.17 -0.60 -0.77
CA GLU A 203 -6.18 -0.88 0.29
C GLU A 203 -5.89 0.26 1.26
N ALA A 204 -5.83 1.50 0.77
CA ALA A 204 -5.18 2.62 1.46
C ALA A 204 -5.77 2.95 2.83
N ALA A 205 -7.09 2.94 2.99
CA ALA A 205 -7.73 3.27 4.27
C ALA A 205 -7.31 2.29 5.37
N ALA A 206 -7.28 1.01 5.07
CA ALA A 206 -6.89 -0.02 6.01
C ALA A 206 -5.39 0.02 6.34
N LEU A 207 -4.54 0.21 5.33
CA LEU A 207 -3.11 0.37 5.50
C LEU A 207 -2.76 1.57 6.38
N TYR A 208 -3.42 2.72 6.20
CA TYR A 208 -3.20 3.91 7.03
C TYR A 208 -3.75 3.74 8.45
N ALA A 209 -4.91 3.11 8.61
CA ALA A 209 -5.43 2.79 9.95
C ALA A 209 -4.48 1.87 10.72
N PHE A 210 -3.97 0.83 10.08
CA PHE A 210 -2.95 -0.05 10.64
C PHE A 210 -1.65 0.72 10.93
N ALA A 211 -1.16 1.52 9.98
CA ALA A 211 0.07 2.29 10.16
C ALA A 211 0.03 3.16 11.41
N LYS A 212 -1.08 3.86 11.63
CA LYS A 212 -1.30 4.71 12.80
C LYS A 212 -1.37 3.89 14.10
N ALA A 213 -2.09 2.77 14.09
CA ALA A 213 -2.24 1.92 15.26
C ALA A 213 -0.92 1.26 15.67
N ALA A 214 -0.14 0.77 14.71
CA ALA A 214 1.12 0.09 14.93
C ALA A 214 2.33 1.04 15.05
N GLY A 215 2.17 2.34 14.76
CA GLY A 215 3.28 3.30 14.74
C GLY A 215 4.31 3.00 13.64
N VAL A 216 3.86 2.46 12.51
CA VAL A 216 4.72 2.10 11.38
C VAL A 216 4.53 3.06 10.20
N ARG A 217 5.43 3.01 9.22
CA ARG A 217 5.50 3.98 8.13
C ARG A 217 5.01 3.34 6.84
N ILE A 218 3.88 3.83 6.33
CA ILE A 218 3.28 3.39 5.08
C ILE A 218 2.92 4.62 4.24
N LEU A 219 3.19 4.55 2.94
CA LEU A 219 2.66 5.47 1.94
C LEU A 219 1.93 4.68 0.86
N CYS A 220 0.77 5.18 0.47
CA CYS A 220 -0.05 4.60 -0.59
C CYS A 220 -0.13 5.55 -1.78
N PHE A 221 -0.01 4.95 -2.97
CA PHE A 221 -0.15 5.63 -4.25
C PHE A 221 -1.24 4.95 -5.07
N ALA A 222 -2.10 5.76 -5.66
CA ALA A 222 -3.02 5.31 -6.69
C ALA A 222 -2.45 5.65 -8.07
N HIS A 223 -2.24 4.65 -8.91
CA HIS A 223 -1.99 4.81 -10.32
C HIS A 223 -3.34 4.85 -11.03
N VAL A 224 -3.82 6.04 -11.33
CA VAL A 224 -5.11 6.23 -12.00
C VAL A 224 -4.96 5.85 -13.47
N THR A 225 -5.62 4.77 -13.87
CA THR A 225 -5.44 4.13 -15.18
C THR A 225 -6.69 4.16 -16.05
N ASN A 226 -7.84 4.51 -15.48
CA ASN A 226 -9.12 4.46 -16.19
C ASN A 226 -10.13 5.46 -15.61
N THR A 227 -11.18 5.73 -16.35
CA THR A 227 -12.33 6.56 -15.96
C THR A 227 -13.55 5.70 -15.59
N MET A 228 -13.33 4.61 -14.86
CA MET A 228 -14.35 3.66 -14.39
C MET A 228 -14.92 2.74 -15.49
N GLY A 229 -14.19 2.50 -16.57
CA GLY A 229 -14.59 1.57 -17.62
C GLY A 229 -15.85 1.97 -18.39
N GLN A 230 -16.19 3.27 -18.41
CA GLN A 230 -17.42 3.76 -19.04
C GLN A 230 -17.34 3.84 -20.57
N THR A 231 -16.14 3.76 -21.13
CA THR A 231 -15.89 3.81 -22.57
C THR A 231 -14.95 2.70 -23.01
N GLY A 232 -15.05 2.27 -24.27
CA GLY A 232 -14.09 1.32 -24.82
C GLY A 232 -12.68 1.93 -24.89
N GLY A 233 -11.66 1.15 -24.53
CA GLY A 233 -10.27 1.61 -24.52
C GLY A 233 -9.89 2.46 -23.29
N ASP A 234 -10.66 2.39 -22.23
CA ASP A 234 -10.50 3.24 -21.01
C ASP A 234 -9.41 2.78 -20.05
N PHE A 235 -8.76 1.63 -20.26
CA PHE A 235 -7.75 1.11 -19.34
C PHE A 235 -6.33 1.35 -19.90
N GLU A 236 -5.79 2.53 -19.60
CA GLU A 236 -4.45 2.93 -20.03
C GLU A 236 -3.49 3.00 -18.85
N LYS A 237 -2.56 2.07 -18.79
CA LYS A 237 -1.56 1.99 -17.71
C LYS A 237 -0.25 2.70 -18.05
N GLY A 238 0.04 2.96 -19.33
CA GLY A 238 1.30 3.54 -19.77
C GLY A 238 2.38 2.50 -20.09
N GLU A 239 3.63 2.92 -20.21
CA GLU A 239 4.75 2.07 -20.59
C GLU A 239 4.98 0.93 -19.60
N ALA A 240 5.14 -0.29 -20.12
CA ALA A 240 5.31 -1.50 -19.32
C ALA A 240 4.21 -1.68 -18.24
N ASP A 241 2.95 -1.49 -18.62
CA ASP A 241 1.80 -1.53 -17.70
C ASP A 241 1.91 -0.50 -16.55
N GLY A 242 2.51 0.68 -16.84
CA GLY A 242 2.75 1.75 -15.86
C GLY A 242 3.95 1.52 -14.93
N THR A 243 4.62 0.39 -15.06
CA THR A 243 5.71 -0.02 -14.17
C THR A 243 6.91 0.91 -14.29
N ALA A 244 7.21 1.41 -15.49
CA ALA A 244 8.36 2.30 -15.71
C ALA A 244 8.24 3.57 -14.85
N ASP A 245 7.12 4.25 -14.88
CA ASP A 245 6.88 5.47 -14.10
C ASP A 245 6.68 5.16 -12.61
N ALA A 246 6.02 4.05 -12.26
CA ALA A 246 5.90 3.59 -10.89
C ALA A 246 7.28 3.40 -10.23
N LEU A 247 8.21 2.71 -10.90
CA LEU A 247 9.56 2.50 -10.40
C LEU A 247 10.35 3.80 -10.28
N ARG A 248 10.15 4.77 -11.17
CA ARG A 248 10.77 6.10 -11.07
C ARG A 248 10.31 6.85 -9.83
N ILE A 249 9.00 6.87 -9.55
CA ILE A 249 8.41 7.49 -8.36
C ILE A 249 8.93 6.82 -7.09
N LEU A 250 8.88 5.49 -7.00
CA LEU A 250 9.38 4.73 -5.86
C LEU A 250 10.88 4.97 -5.65
N ALA A 251 11.66 5.00 -6.72
CA ALA A 251 13.11 5.28 -6.68
C ALA A 251 13.42 6.68 -6.15
N ALA A 252 12.65 7.71 -6.54
CA ALA A 252 12.82 9.08 -6.03
C ALA A 252 12.63 9.13 -4.51
N ILE A 253 11.62 8.44 -3.98
CA ILE A 253 11.37 8.36 -2.53
C ILE A 253 12.52 7.64 -1.82
N VAL A 254 13.01 6.53 -2.36
CA VAL A 254 14.11 5.76 -1.78
C VAL A 254 15.41 6.58 -1.76
N ARG A 255 15.75 7.26 -2.87
CA ARG A 255 16.93 8.14 -2.95
C ARG A 255 16.92 9.30 -1.97
N SER A 256 15.75 9.81 -1.64
CA SER A 256 15.62 10.94 -0.71
C SER A 256 16.04 10.63 0.73
N GLY A 257 16.26 9.34 1.04
CA GLY A 257 16.59 8.91 2.40
C GLY A 257 15.41 8.98 3.38
N VAL A 258 14.20 9.24 2.90
CA VAL A 258 12.98 9.26 3.73
C VAL A 258 12.87 7.96 4.56
N ALA A 259 13.32 6.83 4.02
CA ALA A 259 13.34 5.56 4.75
C ALA A 259 14.27 5.56 5.98
N GLY A 260 15.35 6.33 5.98
CA GLY A 260 16.38 6.37 7.03
C GLY A 260 16.18 7.44 8.12
N SER A 261 15.29 8.40 7.91
CA SER A 261 15.19 9.61 8.74
C SER A 261 14.42 9.45 10.06
N ALA A 262 14.03 8.26 10.47
CA ALA A 262 13.35 8.03 11.74
C ALA A 262 14.15 7.09 12.65
N ASN A 263 14.82 7.65 13.64
CA ASN A 263 15.14 6.99 14.90
C ASN A 263 13.83 6.79 15.71
N ALA A 264 12.93 5.94 15.23
CA ALA A 264 11.87 5.43 16.09
C ALA A 264 12.33 4.05 16.60
N PRO A 265 12.27 3.81 17.93
CA PRO A 265 12.46 2.46 18.45
C PRO A 265 11.41 1.56 17.77
N ALA A 266 11.81 0.38 17.35
CA ALA A 266 10.89 -0.65 16.93
C ALA A 266 9.90 -0.89 18.08
N GLN A 267 8.73 -0.25 17.99
CA GLN A 267 7.64 -0.60 18.88
C GLN A 267 7.21 -1.99 18.46
N THR A 268 7.12 -2.88 19.40
CA THR A 268 6.58 -4.22 19.21
C THR A 268 5.19 -4.03 18.59
N PRO A 269 4.90 -4.61 17.40
CA PRO A 269 3.57 -4.49 16.79
C PRO A 269 2.50 -4.92 17.79
N ILE A 270 1.38 -4.23 17.75
CA ILE A 270 0.20 -4.43 18.61
C ILE A 270 -0.27 -5.87 18.58
#